data_4e19ea01b8b9f08b4364bb5d1a1422de
#
_entry.id   4e19ea01b8b9f08b4364bb5d1a1422de
#
_cell.length_a   1.000
_cell.length_b   1.000
_cell.length_c   1.000
_cell.angle_alpha   90.00
_cell.angle_beta   90.00
_cell.angle_gamma   90.00
#
_symmetry.space_group_name_H-M   'P 1'
#
loop_
_entity.id
_entity.type
_entity.pdbx_description
1 polymer ?
#
loop_
_entity_poly.entity_id
_entity_poly.type
_entity_poly.pdbx_seq_one_letter_code
_entity_poly.pdbx_strand_id
1 'polypeptide(L)'
;MKRRDFVRNISIAGAGIGLLHPSPLFSASTVSKIRLGIIGTGLRGQNHLWNALQRSDVDVVAICDVDERMLQSARELVVKSGRPMPKIFTGDPHAYRKLLEEKDLQAILIATPWEWHTPMILDGISAGIKYIGTEVVLGITLQDHWNVVNAVSQQGANVMMMENVCYRRDVMAILQMVRQGLFGELIHMQAGYQHDLRGVKFNDGKTPYDSGVEFGEKAFSEARWRTNHSVHRNGDLYPTHGIGPIAEMLNINYGNRFVSLCSFSSKSRGLHEYIIKKGGPQHPNAKVEFKLGDVVTTQIRCANGETIFLQHDTNLPRPYSLGFRVQGTHGIWMDVNHSLYIEGVSTKPDVWEPAQPYLDKYDHPDWQRWGKEAENAGHGGMDFFVLQAFIESVKQHTTTPMDVYDAAAWSSITPLSEMSIELGNQTVEVPDFTSGQWMYRVNRF
;
A
#
# COMPACT_ATOMS: atom_id res chain seq x y z
N MET A 1 40.10 -28.17 18.38
CA MET A 1 40.84 -27.77 17.17
C MET A 1 40.47 -26.31 16.85
N LYS A 2 41.47 -25.43 16.86
CA LYS A 2 41.26 -23.98 16.83
C LYS A 2 41.18 -23.49 15.36
N ARG A 3 40.29 -22.53 15.10
CA ARG A 3 39.93 -21.90 13.81
C ARG A 3 41.09 -21.18 13.07
N ARG A 4 42.36 -21.53 13.31
CA ARG A 4 43.53 -20.81 12.82
C ARG A 4 44.30 -21.53 11.70
N ASP A 5 43.95 -22.75 11.30
CA ASP A 5 44.76 -23.57 10.39
C ASP A 5 44.22 -23.70 8.95
N PHE A 6 43.23 -22.87 8.56
CA PHE A 6 42.64 -22.93 7.22
C PHE A 6 43.15 -21.86 6.22
N VAL A 7 44.01 -20.96 6.63
CA VAL A 7 44.45 -19.81 5.81
C VAL A 7 45.93 -19.87 5.41
N ARG A 8 46.58 -21.05 5.43
CA ARG A 8 48.04 -21.09 5.18
C ARG A 8 48.57 -21.98 4.05
N ASN A 9 47.75 -22.39 3.08
CA ASN A 9 48.24 -23.17 1.96
C ASN A 9 47.59 -22.78 0.65
N ILE A 10 47.87 -21.59 0.09
CA ILE A 10 47.94 -21.33 -1.35
C ILE A 10 48.95 -20.20 -1.58
N SER A 11 50.18 -20.57 -1.75
CA SER A 11 51.19 -19.76 -2.45
C SER A 11 52.27 -20.68 -3.02
N ILE A 12 52.67 -20.39 -4.25
CA ILE A 12 53.86 -20.84 -5.00
C ILE A 12 53.62 -22.02 -5.94
N ALA A 13 53.51 -21.70 -7.23
CA ALA A 13 54.22 -22.15 -8.42
C ALA A 13 53.37 -21.80 -9.65
N GLY A 14 53.79 -21.23 -10.74
CA GLY A 14 55.04 -20.99 -11.35
C GLY A 14 54.85 -20.17 -12.64
N ALA A 15 55.82 -19.38 -13.03
CA ALA A 15 55.85 -18.57 -14.23
C ALA A 15 55.79 -19.40 -15.51
N GLY A 16 54.87 -19.05 -16.42
CA GLY A 16 54.82 -19.57 -17.79
C GLY A 16 54.40 -18.46 -18.75
N ILE A 17 55.30 -18.00 -19.57
CA ILE A 17 55.06 -17.06 -20.66
C ILE A 17 54.22 -17.74 -21.73
N GLY A 18 53.03 -17.21 -22.03
CA GLY A 18 52.14 -17.73 -23.06
C GLY A 18 51.27 -16.64 -23.65
N LEU A 19 51.68 -16.18 -24.82
CA LEU A 19 50.91 -15.60 -25.95
C LEU A 19 49.56 -14.94 -25.64
N LEU A 20 49.52 -13.63 -25.84
CA LEU A 20 48.36 -12.77 -25.93
C LEU A 20 47.35 -13.28 -26.98
N HIS A 21 46.29 -13.92 -26.55
CA HIS A 21 45.03 -13.99 -27.31
C HIS A 21 44.17 -12.81 -26.87
N PRO A 22 43.53 -12.06 -27.80
CA PRO A 22 42.58 -11.04 -27.41
C PRO A 22 41.39 -11.75 -26.76
N SER A 23 41.24 -11.56 -25.46
CA SER A 23 40.03 -11.98 -24.74
C SER A 23 38.82 -11.34 -25.41
N PRO A 24 37.75 -12.10 -25.66
CA PRO A 24 36.50 -11.49 -26.13
C PRO A 24 36.09 -10.46 -25.08
N LEU A 25 35.85 -9.25 -25.54
CA LEU A 25 35.19 -8.19 -24.81
C LEU A 25 34.01 -8.82 -24.06
N PHE A 26 34.03 -8.76 -22.74
CA PHE A 26 32.84 -8.99 -21.95
C PHE A 26 31.76 -8.06 -22.50
N SER A 27 30.89 -8.61 -23.33
CA SER A 27 29.63 -7.97 -23.65
C SER A 27 28.99 -7.70 -22.31
N ALA A 28 28.88 -6.43 -21.93
CA ALA A 28 28.05 -6.05 -20.82
C ALA A 28 26.67 -6.67 -21.11
N SER A 29 26.29 -7.69 -20.34
CA SER A 29 24.95 -8.26 -20.46
C SER A 29 24.03 -7.09 -20.18
N THR A 30 23.34 -6.61 -21.21
CA THR A 30 22.27 -5.65 -21.07
C THR A 30 21.24 -6.34 -20.19
N VAL A 31 21.22 -5.99 -18.91
CA VAL A 31 20.15 -6.45 -18.00
C VAL A 31 18.87 -6.07 -18.70
N SER A 32 18.08 -7.08 -19.10
CA SER A 32 16.83 -6.83 -19.80
C SER A 32 15.93 -6.03 -18.87
N LYS A 33 15.51 -4.85 -19.30
CA LYS A 33 14.63 -3.99 -18.51
C LYS A 33 13.27 -4.67 -18.35
N ILE A 34 12.67 -4.47 -17.18
CA ILE A 34 11.31 -4.95 -16.91
C ILE A 34 10.32 -4.17 -17.79
N ARG A 35 9.52 -4.89 -18.55
CA ARG A 35 8.45 -4.33 -19.37
C ARG A 35 7.18 -4.21 -18.54
N LEU A 36 6.84 -2.98 -18.17
CA LEU A 36 5.76 -2.62 -17.25
C LEU A 36 4.58 -1.97 -17.98
N GLY A 37 3.36 -2.42 -17.68
CA GLY A 37 2.11 -1.78 -18.03
C GLY A 37 1.50 -1.04 -16.84
N ILE A 38 0.82 0.11 -17.08
CA ILE A 38 0.12 0.85 -16.02
C ILE A 38 -1.34 1.04 -16.43
N ILE A 39 -2.25 0.59 -15.58
CA ILE A 39 -3.70 0.68 -15.78
C ILE A 39 -4.27 1.64 -14.73
N GLY A 40 -4.86 2.74 -15.20
CA GLY A 40 -5.23 3.90 -14.41
C GLY A 40 -4.08 4.90 -14.32
N THR A 41 -4.24 6.06 -14.97
CA THR A 41 -3.30 7.19 -14.95
C THR A 41 -3.88 8.42 -14.24
N GLY A 42 -4.80 8.19 -13.30
CA GLY A 42 -5.27 9.20 -12.36
C GLY A 42 -4.13 9.69 -11.45
N LEU A 43 -4.45 10.46 -10.42
CA LEU A 43 -3.42 11.08 -9.55
C LEU A 43 -2.42 10.06 -9.01
N ARG A 44 -2.91 8.90 -8.53
CA ARG A 44 -2.04 7.86 -8.00
C ARG A 44 -1.26 7.14 -9.09
N GLY A 45 -1.90 6.83 -10.22
CA GLY A 45 -1.23 6.23 -11.37
C GLY A 45 -0.15 7.10 -11.98
N GLN A 46 -0.33 8.44 -12.01
CA GLN A 46 0.71 9.39 -12.43
C GLN A 46 1.94 9.35 -11.49
N ASN A 47 1.72 9.16 -10.19
CA ASN A 47 2.83 9.01 -9.25
C ASN A 47 3.63 7.73 -9.53
N HIS A 48 2.96 6.58 -9.72
CA HIS A 48 3.63 5.33 -10.11
C HIS A 48 4.34 5.45 -11.47
N LEU A 49 3.69 6.08 -12.44
CA LEU A 49 4.29 6.32 -13.76
C LEU A 49 5.57 7.14 -13.62
N TRP A 50 5.53 8.26 -12.90
CA TRP A 50 6.70 9.11 -12.69
C TRP A 50 7.86 8.33 -12.04
N ASN A 51 7.60 7.59 -10.97
CA ASN A 51 8.61 6.78 -10.29
C ASN A 51 9.19 5.68 -11.19
N ALA A 52 8.36 5.01 -11.99
CA ALA A 52 8.81 4.01 -12.96
C ALA A 52 9.69 4.63 -14.05
N LEU A 53 9.34 5.82 -14.56
CA LEU A 53 10.11 6.55 -15.58
C LEU A 53 11.49 7.01 -15.08
N GLN A 54 11.70 7.20 -13.77
CA GLN A 54 13.01 7.53 -13.21
C GLN A 54 13.95 6.32 -13.16
N ARG A 55 13.47 5.10 -13.31
CA ARG A 55 14.25 3.87 -13.18
C ARG A 55 14.95 3.50 -14.50
N SER A 56 16.21 3.12 -14.41
CA SER A 56 16.99 2.64 -15.59
C SER A 56 16.67 1.19 -15.95
N ASP A 57 16.15 0.40 -15.00
CA ASP A 57 15.83 -1.03 -15.12
C ASP A 57 14.36 -1.33 -15.47
N VAL A 58 13.57 -0.30 -15.76
CA VAL A 58 12.15 -0.41 -16.14
C VAL A 58 11.90 0.30 -17.48
N ASP A 59 11.14 -0.33 -18.34
CA ASP A 59 10.51 0.28 -19.52
C ASP A 59 8.99 0.25 -19.36
N VAL A 60 8.37 1.42 -19.21
CA VAL A 60 6.92 1.55 -19.28
C VAL A 60 6.51 1.43 -20.75
N VAL A 61 5.92 0.28 -21.09
CA VAL A 61 5.61 -0.05 -22.50
C VAL A 61 4.18 0.25 -22.90
N ALA A 62 3.28 0.34 -21.93
CA ALA A 62 1.86 0.57 -22.15
C ALA A 62 1.22 1.31 -20.96
N ILE A 63 0.30 2.21 -21.26
CA ILE A 63 -0.57 2.89 -20.28
C ILE A 63 -2.03 2.84 -20.72
N CYS A 64 -2.95 2.78 -19.77
CA CYS A 64 -4.38 2.76 -20.05
C CYS A 64 -5.15 3.65 -19.08
N ASP A 65 -6.06 4.47 -19.57
CA ASP A 65 -7.07 5.18 -18.79
C ASP A 65 -8.30 5.47 -19.67
N VAL A 66 -9.45 5.63 -19.04
CA VAL A 66 -10.70 6.02 -19.71
C VAL A 66 -10.88 7.55 -19.76
N ASP A 67 -10.19 8.29 -18.92
CA ASP A 67 -10.23 9.76 -18.88
C ASP A 67 -9.05 10.35 -19.67
N GLU A 68 -9.38 10.96 -20.83
CA GLU A 68 -8.38 11.56 -21.72
C GLU A 68 -7.56 12.67 -21.04
N ARG A 69 -8.12 13.37 -20.04
CA ARG A 69 -7.39 14.39 -19.27
C ARG A 69 -6.29 13.76 -18.43
N MET A 70 -6.55 12.58 -17.86
CA MET A 70 -5.55 11.82 -17.10
C MET A 70 -4.46 11.28 -18.01
N LEU A 71 -4.83 10.78 -19.20
CA LEU A 71 -3.87 10.36 -20.22
C LEU A 71 -3.01 11.53 -20.72
N GLN A 72 -3.58 12.71 -20.89
CA GLN A 72 -2.82 13.89 -21.29
C GLN A 72 -1.75 14.23 -20.24
N SER A 73 -2.12 14.26 -18.96
CA SER A 73 -1.17 14.47 -17.87
C SER A 73 -0.07 13.38 -17.84
N ALA A 74 -0.44 12.13 -18.09
CA ALA A 74 0.52 11.02 -18.17
C ALA A 74 1.50 11.21 -19.35
N ARG A 75 1.02 11.63 -20.53
CA ARG A 75 1.88 11.95 -21.68
C ARG A 75 2.89 13.04 -21.34
N GLU A 76 2.47 14.10 -20.65
CA GLU A 76 3.34 15.19 -20.23
C GLU A 76 4.45 14.71 -19.30
N LEU A 77 4.13 13.79 -18.37
CA LEU A 77 5.14 13.16 -17.49
C LEU A 77 6.17 12.36 -18.31
N VAL A 78 5.71 11.58 -19.30
CA VAL A 78 6.61 10.81 -20.17
C VAL A 78 7.52 11.75 -20.96
N VAL A 79 6.98 12.80 -21.57
CA VAL A 79 7.78 13.81 -22.30
C VAL A 79 8.80 14.45 -21.38
N LYS A 80 8.40 14.86 -20.17
CA LYS A 80 9.28 15.46 -19.16
C LYS A 80 10.41 14.52 -18.74
N SER A 81 10.17 13.22 -18.70
CA SER A 81 11.19 12.22 -18.34
C SER A 81 12.20 11.95 -19.43
N GLY A 82 11.95 12.35 -20.68
CA GLY A 82 12.79 12.02 -21.84
C GLY A 82 12.74 10.55 -22.26
N ARG A 83 11.79 9.76 -21.72
CA ARG A 83 11.63 8.34 -22.07
C ARG A 83 10.75 8.18 -23.33
N PRO A 84 10.87 7.04 -24.03
CA PRO A 84 9.98 6.71 -25.13
C PRO A 84 8.50 6.72 -24.69
N MET A 85 7.61 7.20 -25.58
CA MET A 85 6.18 7.21 -25.34
C MET A 85 5.64 5.77 -25.34
N PRO A 86 4.97 5.31 -24.25
CA PRO A 86 4.33 4.00 -24.22
C PRO A 86 3.15 3.93 -25.17
N LYS A 87 2.71 2.72 -25.51
CA LYS A 87 1.42 2.53 -26.19
C LYS A 87 0.28 2.99 -25.29
N ILE A 88 -0.71 3.63 -25.85
CA ILE A 88 -1.84 4.20 -25.12
C ILE A 88 -3.11 3.45 -25.49
N PHE A 89 -3.83 3.01 -24.45
CA PHE A 89 -5.12 2.32 -24.57
C PHE A 89 -6.20 3.15 -23.87
N THR A 90 -7.31 3.39 -24.55
CA THR A 90 -8.42 4.22 -24.06
C THR A 90 -9.70 3.90 -24.83
N GLY A 91 -10.80 4.57 -24.52
CA GLY A 91 -12.04 4.57 -25.27
C GLY A 91 -13.20 3.83 -24.59
N ASP A 92 -12.93 2.81 -23.82
CA ASP A 92 -13.95 2.11 -23.04
C ASP A 92 -13.39 1.54 -21.72
N PRO A 93 -14.24 1.18 -20.75
CA PRO A 93 -13.80 0.65 -19.47
C PRO A 93 -12.95 -0.63 -19.54
N HIS A 94 -13.03 -1.39 -20.64
CA HIS A 94 -12.28 -2.62 -20.84
C HIS A 94 -11.06 -2.45 -21.78
N ALA A 95 -10.71 -1.23 -22.16
CA ALA A 95 -9.55 -0.96 -23.02
C ALA A 95 -8.24 -1.54 -22.47
N TYR A 96 -8.13 -1.71 -21.14
CA TYR A 96 -7.00 -2.34 -20.48
C TYR A 96 -6.76 -3.79 -20.93
N ARG A 97 -7.77 -4.52 -21.42
CA ARG A 97 -7.61 -5.89 -21.93
C ARG A 97 -6.67 -5.93 -23.13
N LYS A 98 -6.72 -4.91 -23.99
CA LYS A 98 -5.77 -4.77 -25.12
C LYS A 98 -4.35 -4.48 -24.63
N LEU A 99 -4.19 -3.77 -23.51
CA LEU A 99 -2.89 -3.59 -22.87
C LEU A 99 -2.32 -4.93 -22.38
N LEU A 100 -3.17 -5.82 -21.84
CA LEU A 100 -2.74 -7.14 -21.37
C LEU A 100 -2.25 -8.06 -22.51
N GLU A 101 -2.60 -7.77 -23.76
CA GLU A 101 -2.15 -8.51 -24.97
C GLU A 101 -0.76 -8.07 -25.45
N GLU A 102 -0.15 -7.03 -24.85
CA GLU A 102 1.17 -6.56 -25.24
C GLU A 102 2.25 -7.63 -25.04
N LYS A 103 3.03 -7.85 -26.10
CA LYS A 103 4.10 -8.86 -26.11
C LYS A 103 5.14 -8.56 -25.02
N ASP A 104 5.58 -9.62 -24.36
CA ASP A 104 6.66 -9.58 -23.37
C ASP A 104 6.34 -8.67 -22.18
N LEU A 105 5.08 -8.40 -21.88
CA LEU A 105 4.65 -7.70 -20.69
C LEU A 105 4.90 -8.57 -19.46
N GLN A 106 5.79 -8.12 -18.57
CA GLN A 106 6.24 -8.91 -17.41
C GLN A 106 5.45 -8.58 -16.16
N ALA A 107 5.01 -7.32 -16.04
CA ALA A 107 4.32 -6.82 -14.87
C ALA A 107 3.30 -5.73 -15.22
N ILE A 108 2.27 -5.59 -14.39
CA ILE A 108 1.33 -4.47 -14.45
C ILE A 108 1.17 -3.82 -13.09
N LEU A 109 0.88 -2.50 -13.11
CA LEU A 109 0.39 -1.74 -11.95
C LEU A 109 -1.03 -1.28 -12.20
N ILE A 110 -1.91 -1.50 -11.23
CA ILE A 110 -3.33 -1.13 -11.28
C ILE A 110 -3.56 -0.01 -10.26
N ALA A 111 -4.01 1.15 -10.74
CA ALA A 111 -4.30 2.34 -9.94
C ALA A 111 -5.63 2.99 -10.38
N THR A 112 -6.65 2.19 -10.46
CA THR A 112 -8.01 2.52 -10.90
C THR A 112 -8.94 2.74 -9.69
N PRO A 113 -10.23 3.10 -9.87
CA PRO A 113 -11.22 3.03 -8.80
C PRO A 113 -11.35 1.62 -8.20
N TRP A 114 -11.70 1.54 -6.92
CA TRP A 114 -11.64 0.30 -6.11
C TRP A 114 -12.42 -0.88 -6.71
N GLU A 115 -13.58 -0.62 -7.30
CA GLU A 115 -14.42 -1.65 -7.95
C GLU A 115 -13.76 -2.32 -9.16
N TRP A 116 -12.74 -1.70 -9.73
CA TRP A 116 -12.02 -2.21 -10.90
C TRP A 116 -10.78 -3.03 -10.54
N HIS A 117 -10.28 -2.98 -9.30
CA HIS A 117 -9.07 -3.69 -8.92
C HIS A 117 -9.21 -5.21 -9.13
N THR A 118 -10.20 -5.84 -8.53
CA THR A 118 -10.43 -7.28 -8.66
C THR A 118 -10.63 -7.74 -10.10
N PRO A 119 -11.53 -7.16 -10.92
CA PRO A 119 -11.67 -7.56 -12.32
C PRO A 119 -10.37 -7.46 -13.11
N MET A 120 -9.61 -6.37 -12.94
CA MET A 120 -8.35 -6.16 -13.66
C MET A 120 -7.24 -7.11 -13.22
N ILE A 121 -7.18 -7.46 -11.93
CA ILE A 121 -6.25 -8.48 -11.41
C ILE A 121 -6.57 -9.84 -12.04
N LEU A 122 -7.84 -10.26 -12.02
CA LEU A 122 -8.27 -11.55 -12.57
C LEU A 122 -8.02 -11.65 -14.08
N ASP A 123 -8.33 -10.60 -14.84
CA ASP A 123 -8.02 -10.54 -16.27
C ASP A 123 -6.50 -10.58 -16.52
N GLY A 124 -5.70 -9.87 -15.70
CA GLY A 124 -4.24 -9.91 -15.77
C GLY A 124 -3.68 -11.31 -15.52
N ILE A 125 -4.16 -11.99 -14.48
CA ILE A 125 -3.80 -13.38 -14.19
C ILE A 125 -4.17 -14.30 -15.35
N SER A 126 -5.39 -14.15 -15.88
CA SER A 126 -5.89 -14.94 -17.02
C SER A 126 -5.10 -14.72 -18.31
N ALA A 127 -4.57 -13.51 -18.52
CA ALA A 127 -3.68 -13.15 -19.61
C ALA A 127 -2.23 -13.68 -19.42
N GLY A 128 -1.94 -14.32 -18.29
CA GLY A 128 -0.63 -14.90 -17.99
C GLY A 128 0.38 -13.94 -17.38
N ILE A 129 -0.04 -12.74 -16.95
CA ILE A 129 0.83 -11.78 -16.26
C ILE A 129 1.23 -12.37 -14.90
N LYS A 130 2.53 -12.45 -14.66
CA LYS A 130 3.07 -13.09 -13.45
C LYS A 130 3.21 -12.17 -12.26
N TYR A 131 3.31 -10.86 -12.47
CA TYR A 131 3.49 -9.86 -11.41
C TYR A 131 2.48 -8.72 -11.57
N ILE A 132 1.63 -8.56 -10.57
CA ILE A 132 0.55 -7.58 -10.56
C ILE A 132 0.66 -6.76 -9.27
N GLY A 133 1.02 -5.49 -9.39
CA GLY A 133 0.88 -4.52 -8.31
C GLY A 133 -0.50 -3.89 -8.36
N THR A 134 -1.22 -3.84 -7.26
CA THR A 134 -2.51 -3.17 -7.16
C THR A 134 -2.51 -2.12 -6.06
N GLU A 135 -3.07 -0.95 -6.35
CA GLU A 135 -3.36 0.03 -5.32
C GLU A 135 -4.38 -0.51 -4.30
N VAL A 136 -4.42 0.12 -3.17
CA VAL A 136 -5.32 -0.20 -2.06
C VAL A 136 -6.73 0.29 -2.36
N VAL A 137 -7.75 -0.49 -2.09
CA VAL A 137 -7.84 -1.83 -1.48
C VAL A 137 -7.87 -2.94 -2.55
N LEU A 138 -7.66 -4.22 -2.20
CA LEU A 138 -7.67 -5.35 -3.16
C LEU A 138 -8.99 -5.47 -3.93
N GLY A 139 -10.10 -5.28 -3.26
CA GLY A 139 -11.46 -5.35 -3.78
C GLY A 139 -12.43 -4.83 -2.73
N ILE A 140 -13.73 -4.79 -3.04
CA ILE A 140 -14.75 -4.18 -2.18
C ILE A 140 -15.63 -5.19 -1.44
N THR A 141 -15.54 -6.48 -1.78
CA THR A 141 -16.31 -7.56 -1.14
C THR A 141 -15.42 -8.71 -0.71
N LEU A 142 -15.88 -9.53 0.24
CA LEU A 142 -15.18 -10.76 0.62
C LEU A 142 -15.05 -11.74 -0.55
N GLN A 143 -16.03 -11.77 -1.44
CA GLN A 143 -15.99 -12.61 -2.64
C GLN A 143 -14.87 -12.17 -3.59
N ASP A 144 -14.66 -10.87 -3.75
CA ASP A 144 -13.54 -10.33 -4.53
C ASP A 144 -12.20 -10.86 -4.00
N HIS A 145 -12.01 -10.79 -2.68
CA HIS A 145 -10.78 -11.26 -2.05
C HIS A 145 -10.54 -12.75 -2.29
N TRP A 146 -11.57 -13.60 -2.10
CA TRP A 146 -11.47 -15.02 -2.37
C TRP A 146 -11.21 -15.33 -3.85
N ASN A 147 -11.84 -14.59 -4.77
CA ASN A 147 -11.63 -14.79 -6.20
C ASN A 147 -10.16 -14.55 -6.58
N VAL A 148 -9.54 -13.49 -6.05
CA VAL A 148 -8.13 -13.20 -6.33
C VAL A 148 -7.20 -14.23 -5.67
N VAL A 149 -7.42 -14.58 -4.39
CA VAL A 149 -6.64 -15.59 -3.68
C VAL A 149 -6.67 -16.93 -4.43
N ASN A 150 -7.86 -17.38 -4.86
CA ASN A 150 -8.02 -18.62 -5.59
C ASN A 150 -7.33 -18.58 -6.97
N ALA A 151 -7.46 -17.48 -7.71
CA ALA A 151 -6.81 -17.32 -9.00
C ALA A 151 -5.27 -17.35 -8.88
N VAL A 152 -4.72 -16.66 -7.86
CA VAL A 152 -3.27 -16.68 -7.55
C VAL A 152 -2.81 -18.10 -7.22
N SER A 153 -3.55 -18.80 -6.35
CA SER A 153 -3.22 -20.17 -5.97
C SER A 153 -3.23 -21.16 -7.15
N GLN A 154 -4.16 -20.98 -8.08
CA GLN A 154 -4.32 -21.86 -9.25
C GLN A 154 -3.30 -21.57 -10.36
N GLN A 155 -2.92 -20.32 -10.58
CA GLN A 155 -2.11 -19.91 -11.74
C GLN A 155 -0.68 -19.46 -11.39
N GLY A 156 -0.34 -19.40 -10.10
CA GLY A 156 1.01 -19.07 -9.63
C GLY A 156 1.44 -17.65 -10.01
N ALA A 157 0.52 -16.68 -10.00
CA ALA A 157 0.82 -15.26 -10.12
C ALA A 157 1.27 -14.68 -8.78
N ASN A 158 1.95 -13.53 -8.82
CA ASN A 158 2.31 -12.74 -7.65
C ASN A 158 1.49 -11.44 -7.69
N VAL A 159 0.59 -11.27 -6.73
CA VAL A 159 -0.19 -10.05 -6.54
C VAL A 159 0.35 -9.34 -5.31
N MET A 160 0.83 -8.10 -5.47
CA MET A 160 1.32 -7.24 -4.40
C MET A 160 0.35 -6.09 -4.17
N MET A 161 -0.04 -5.87 -2.93
CA MET A 161 -0.69 -4.63 -2.54
C MET A 161 0.36 -3.52 -2.42
N MET A 162 0.12 -2.40 -3.10
CA MET A 162 1.04 -1.25 -3.12
C MET A 162 0.82 -0.34 -1.89
N GLU A 163 0.81 -0.93 -0.69
CA GLU A 163 0.61 -0.19 0.57
C GLU A 163 1.90 0.54 0.96
N ASN A 164 1.98 1.80 0.60
CA ASN A 164 3.18 2.60 0.78
C ASN A 164 3.49 2.96 2.23
N VAL A 165 2.48 3.01 3.13
CA VAL A 165 2.71 3.39 4.54
C VAL A 165 3.54 2.35 5.29
N CYS A 166 3.57 1.09 4.85
CA CYS A 166 4.50 0.09 5.39
C CYS A 166 5.97 0.54 5.25
N TYR A 167 6.27 1.41 4.28
CA TYR A 167 7.60 1.97 4.03
C TYR A 167 7.84 3.36 4.62
N ARG A 168 6.92 3.90 5.43
CA ARG A 168 7.14 5.17 6.13
C ARG A 168 8.35 5.05 7.07
N ARG A 169 9.26 6.01 7.02
CA ARG A 169 10.57 5.91 7.67
C ARG A 169 10.49 5.58 9.16
N ASP A 170 9.64 6.30 9.88
CA ASP A 170 9.42 6.06 11.30
C ASP A 170 8.76 4.68 11.58
N VAL A 171 7.80 4.28 10.74
CA VAL A 171 7.15 2.95 10.82
C VAL A 171 8.18 1.84 10.63
N MET A 172 9.07 1.96 9.64
CA MET A 172 10.14 0.98 9.42
C MET A 172 11.16 0.98 10.57
N ALA A 173 11.47 2.14 11.15
CA ALA A 173 12.32 2.20 12.35
C ALA A 173 11.66 1.52 13.56
N ILE A 174 10.36 1.76 13.78
CA ILE A 174 9.60 1.07 14.84
C ILE A 174 9.52 -0.44 14.58
N LEU A 175 9.33 -0.87 13.34
CA LEU A 175 9.38 -2.29 12.97
C LEU A 175 10.74 -2.92 13.32
N GLN A 176 11.85 -2.21 13.08
CA GLN A 176 13.18 -2.66 13.53
C GLN A 176 13.28 -2.79 15.06
N MET A 177 12.71 -1.84 15.80
CA MET A 177 12.67 -1.90 17.26
C MET A 177 11.82 -3.07 17.75
N VAL A 178 10.67 -3.34 17.11
CA VAL A 178 9.83 -4.52 17.40
C VAL A 178 10.59 -5.81 17.14
N ARG A 179 11.24 -5.95 15.98
CA ARG A 179 12.02 -7.14 15.61
C ARG A 179 13.23 -7.38 16.51
N GLN A 180 13.78 -6.32 17.12
CA GLN A 180 14.85 -6.41 18.11
C GLN A 180 14.33 -6.64 19.54
N GLY A 181 13.02 -6.77 19.72
CA GLY A 181 12.41 -7.09 21.03
C GLY A 181 12.34 -5.93 22.01
N LEU A 182 12.55 -4.66 21.57
CA LEU A 182 12.56 -3.52 22.49
C LEU A 182 11.21 -3.29 23.18
N PHE A 183 10.11 -3.65 22.51
CA PHE A 183 8.76 -3.53 23.08
C PHE A 183 8.34 -4.77 23.90
N GLY A 184 9.18 -5.83 23.94
CA GLY A 184 8.80 -7.11 24.54
C GLY A 184 7.72 -7.82 23.72
N GLU A 185 6.83 -8.55 24.39
CA GLU A 185 5.65 -9.15 23.76
C GLU A 185 4.64 -8.05 23.40
N LEU A 186 4.18 -8.02 22.14
CA LEU A 186 3.21 -7.03 21.70
C LEU A 186 1.81 -7.38 22.23
N ILE A 187 1.11 -6.39 22.77
CA ILE A 187 -0.16 -6.57 23.47
C ILE A 187 -1.30 -5.83 22.77
N HIS A 188 -1.09 -4.54 22.45
CA HIS A 188 -2.13 -3.70 21.90
C HIS A 188 -1.59 -2.75 20.87
N MET A 189 -2.27 -2.67 19.73
CA MET A 189 -1.92 -1.79 18.63
C MET A 189 -3.08 -0.84 18.32
N GLN A 190 -2.75 0.34 17.84
CA GLN A 190 -3.74 1.30 17.36
C GLN A 190 -3.25 1.92 16.06
N ALA A 191 -4.19 2.16 15.14
CA ALA A 191 -3.92 2.88 13.90
C ALA A 191 -5.23 3.36 13.25
N GLY A 192 -5.15 3.91 12.04
CA GLY A 192 -6.34 4.29 11.27
C GLY A 192 -6.00 5.10 10.04
N TYR A 193 -7.02 5.55 9.36
CA TYR A 193 -6.93 6.55 8.30
C TYR A 193 -7.73 7.78 8.69
N GLN A 194 -7.03 8.75 9.22
CA GLN A 194 -7.59 9.96 9.83
C GLN A 194 -7.13 11.17 9.02
N HIS A 195 -7.91 11.53 8.01
CA HIS A 195 -7.57 12.50 6.99
C HIS A 195 -8.80 13.30 6.56
N ASP A 196 -8.76 14.61 6.64
CA ASP A 196 -9.83 15.43 6.09
C ASP A 196 -9.89 15.29 4.57
N LEU A 197 -10.75 14.41 4.07
CA LEU A 197 -10.92 14.17 2.64
C LEU A 197 -12.07 14.96 2.02
N ARG A 198 -12.68 15.92 2.72
CA ARG A 198 -13.80 16.68 2.16
C ARG A 198 -13.42 17.41 0.87
N GLY A 199 -12.21 17.96 0.82
CA GLY A 199 -11.66 18.59 -0.39
C GLY A 199 -11.27 17.63 -1.51
N VAL A 200 -11.11 16.33 -1.21
CA VAL A 200 -10.88 15.26 -2.20
C VAL A 200 -12.20 14.68 -2.72
N LYS A 201 -13.17 14.52 -1.80
CA LYS A 201 -14.50 13.96 -2.10
C LYS A 201 -15.38 14.90 -2.92
N PHE A 202 -15.07 16.19 -2.92
CA PHE A 202 -15.83 17.21 -3.65
C PHE A 202 -14.92 18.14 -4.40
N ASN A 203 -15.35 18.56 -5.62
CA ASN A 203 -14.64 19.60 -6.38
C ASN A 203 -15.60 20.30 -7.36
N ASP A 204 -15.06 21.16 -8.25
CA ASP A 204 -15.79 21.94 -9.24
C ASP A 204 -15.93 21.25 -10.61
N GLY A 205 -15.52 19.99 -10.73
CA GLY A 205 -15.49 19.25 -11.99
C GLY A 205 -14.28 19.55 -12.87
N LYS A 206 -13.36 20.42 -12.45
CA LYS A 206 -12.17 20.85 -13.20
C LYS A 206 -10.88 20.70 -12.41
N THR A 207 -10.90 21.08 -11.14
CA THR A 207 -9.76 21.06 -10.22
C THR A 207 -9.90 19.88 -9.25
N PRO A 208 -8.87 19.05 -9.02
CA PRO A 208 -9.02 17.81 -8.26
C PRO A 208 -9.32 17.99 -6.78
N TYR A 209 -8.96 19.15 -6.18
CA TYR A 209 -9.03 19.38 -4.74
C TYR A 209 -9.65 20.73 -4.38
N ASP A 210 -10.36 20.78 -3.26
CA ASP A 210 -10.80 21.97 -2.51
C ASP A 210 -11.61 23.05 -3.27
N SER A 211 -12.12 22.72 -4.46
CA SER A 211 -12.61 23.71 -5.43
C SER A 211 -14.13 23.79 -5.57
N GLY A 212 -14.92 22.99 -4.85
CA GLY A 212 -16.37 22.97 -5.01
C GLY A 212 -17.06 21.90 -4.18
N VAL A 213 -18.26 21.50 -4.61
CA VAL A 213 -19.08 20.48 -3.92
C VAL A 213 -19.75 19.48 -4.88
N GLU A 214 -19.25 19.40 -6.11
CA GLU A 214 -19.70 18.35 -7.05
C GLU A 214 -19.00 17.01 -6.76
N PHE A 215 -19.73 15.92 -7.01
CA PHE A 215 -19.23 14.55 -7.00
C PHE A 215 -19.96 13.71 -8.05
N GLY A 216 -19.50 12.48 -8.28
CA GLY A 216 -20.04 11.63 -9.33
C GLY A 216 -19.65 12.14 -10.73
N GLU A 217 -20.51 11.98 -11.71
CA GLU A 217 -20.22 12.32 -13.13
C GLU A 217 -19.82 13.80 -13.36
N LYS A 218 -20.34 14.71 -12.54
CA LYS A 218 -20.04 16.14 -12.63
C LYS A 218 -18.68 16.52 -12.08
N ALA A 219 -18.07 15.66 -11.31
CA ALA A 219 -16.78 15.92 -10.66
C ALA A 219 -15.59 15.53 -11.53
N PHE A 220 -14.41 15.83 -11.02
CA PHE A 220 -13.13 15.50 -11.61
C PHE A 220 -12.33 14.56 -10.66
N SER A 221 -11.49 13.69 -11.24
CA SER A 221 -10.58 12.84 -10.48
C SER A 221 -11.31 11.95 -9.43
N GLU A 222 -10.80 11.86 -8.21
CA GLU A 222 -11.32 10.96 -7.18
C GLU A 222 -12.77 11.25 -6.76
N ALA A 223 -13.21 12.49 -6.78
CA ALA A 223 -14.59 12.85 -6.46
C ALA A 223 -15.62 12.21 -7.43
N ARG A 224 -15.20 11.75 -8.60
CA ARG A 224 -16.08 11.06 -9.55
C ARG A 224 -16.57 9.70 -9.04
N TRP A 225 -15.78 9.01 -8.26
CA TRP A 225 -16.08 7.66 -7.81
C TRP A 225 -16.07 7.49 -6.28
N ARG A 226 -15.09 8.09 -5.59
CA ARG A 226 -14.85 7.87 -4.16
C ARG A 226 -16.03 8.28 -3.27
N THR A 227 -16.68 9.39 -3.59
CA THR A 227 -17.77 9.95 -2.79
C THR A 227 -19.03 9.07 -2.83
N ASN A 228 -19.26 8.35 -3.94
CA ASN A 228 -20.34 7.39 -4.04
C ASN A 228 -20.24 6.27 -3.00
N HIS A 229 -19.04 5.84 -2.64
CA HIS A 229 -18.85 4.90 -1.53
C HIS A 229 -19.34 5.50 -0.20
N SER A 230 -19.12 6.79 0.06
CA SER A 230 -19.62 7.47 1.25
C SER A 230 -21.15 7.62 1.26
N VAL A 231 -21.79 7.69 0.09
CA VAL A 231 -23.28 7.72 -0.03
C VAL A 231 -23.87 6.35 0.30
N HIS A 232 -23.27 5.26 -0.17
CA HIS A 232 -23.91 3.94 -0.19
C HIS A 232 -23.40 2.96 0.87
N ARG A 233 -22.23 3.20 1.46
CA ARG A 233 -21.54 2.27 2.35
C ARG A 233 -21.29 2.89 3.72
N ASN A 234 -21.20 2.05 4.76
CA ASN A 234 -20.95 2.48 6.14
C ASN A 234 -20.03 1.49 6.84
N GLY A 235 -18.73 1.77 6.83
CA GLY A 235 -17.68 0.95 7.42
C GLY A 235 -16.32 1.65 7.37
N ASP A 236 -15.27 0.96 7.75
CA ASP A 236 -13.91 1.41 7.51
C ASP A 236 -13.56 1.19 6.03
N LEU A 237 -13.76 2.22 5.21
CA LEU A 237 -13.58 2.13 3.76
C LEU A 237 -12.12 2.17 3.31
N TYR A 238 -11.17 2.41 4.22
CA TYR A 238 -9.75 2.55 3.86
C TYR A 238 -8.80 2.10 4.99
N PRO A 239 -8.87 0.82 5.42
CA PRO A 239 -8.14 0.35 6.58
C PRO A 239 -6.65 0.17 6.35
N THR A 240 -6.20 -0.01 5.10
CA THR A 240 -4.87 -0.56 4.76
C THR A 240 -3.72 0.30 5.24
N HIS A 241 -3.82 1.63 5.17
CA HIS A 241 -2.79 2.55 5.67
C HIS A 241 -2.54 2.43 7.19
N GLY A 242 -3.57 2.09 7.94
CA GLY A 242 -3.43 1.82 9.37
C GLY A 242 -3.02 0.39 9.64
N ILE A 243 -3.76 -0.58 9.07
CA ILE A 243 -3.60 -1.99 9.42
C ILE A 243 -2.34 -2.63 8.81
N GLY A 244 -1.89 -2.20 7.62
CA GLY A 244 -0.73 -2.79 6.96
C GLY A 244 0.52 -2.78 7.82
N PRO A 245 1.00 -1.60 8.28
CA PRO A 245 2.13 -1.52 9.20
C PRO A 245 1.97 -2.35 10.49
N ILE A 246 0.77 -2.33 11.06
CA ILE A 246 0.45 -3.11 12.27
C ILE A 246 0.52 -4.61 11.99
N ALA A 247 0.00 -5.04 10.84
CA ALA A 247 0.01 -6.43 10.41
C ALA A 247 1.44 -6.97 10.23
N GLU A 248 2.35 -6.15 9.65
CA GLU A 248 3.76 -6.48 9.53
C GLU A 248 4.45 -6.62 10.90
N MET A 249 4.14 -5.74 11.86
CA MET A 249 4.69 -5.80 13.23
C MET A 249 4.17 -7.02 13.99
N LEU A 250 2.93 -7.44 13.77
CA LEU A 250 2.28 -8.58 14.42
C LEU A 250 2.46 -9.89 13.66
N ASN A 251 3.19 -9.91 12.55
CA ASN A 251 3.38 -11.08 11.68
C ASN A 251 2.03 -11.70 11.24
N ILE A 252 1.03 -10.88 10.89
CA ILE A 252 -0.24 -11.38 10.37
C ILE A 252 0.01 -12.17 9.07
N ASN A 253 -0.61 -13.33 8.95
CA ASN A 253 -0.37 -14.37 7.95
C ASN A 253 0.98 -15.11 8.04
N TYR A 254 1.81 -14.84 9.07
CA TYR A 254 3.14 -15.39 9.28
C TYR A 254 3.36 -15.77 10.76
N GLY A 255 2.52 -16.65 11.27
CA GLY A 255 2.49 -17.07 12.68
C GLY A 255 1.38 -16.43 13.51
N ASN A 256 0.60 -15.53 12.90
CA ASN A 256 -0.54 -14.86 13.51
C ASN A 256 -1.62 -14.60 12.45
N ARG A 257 -2.85 -14.25 12.84
CA ARG A 257 -3.93 -13.83 11.95
C ARG A 257 -4.98 -12.99 12.68
N PHE A 258 -5.77 -12.22 11.94
CA PHE A 258 -7.01 -11.66 12.47
C PHE A 258 -8.03 -12.78 12.67
N VAL A 259 -8.73 -12.75 13.80
CA VAL A 259 -9.73 -13.77 14.15
C VAL A 259 -11.14 -13.22 14.05
N SER A 260 -11.37 -12.05 14.64
CA SER A 260 -12.68 -11.43 14.65
C SER A 260 -12.56 -9.92 14.79
N LEU A 261 -13.61 -9.22 14.38
CA LEU A 261 -13.71 -7.77 14.58
C LEU A 261 -15.13 -7.34 14.97
N CYS A 262 -15.20 -6.15 15.55
CA CYS A 262 -16.44 -5.46 15.90
C CYS A 262 -16.29 -3.98 15.55
N SER A 263 -17.30 -3.38 14.91
CA SER A 263 -17.23 -1.99 14.42
C SER A 263 -18.42 -1.16 14.87
N PHE A 264 -18.16 0.13 15.09
CA PHE A 264 -19.15 1.13 15.45
C PHE A 264 -19.02 2.32 14.50
N SER A 265 -20.16 2.85 14.07
CA SER A 265 -20.25 4.04 13.22
C SER A 265 -20.92 5.19 13.96
N SER A 266 -20.33 6.36 13.89
CA SER A 266 -20.96 7.59 14.39
C SER A 266 -22.06 8.07 13.44
N LYS A 267 -22.82 9.11 13.85
CA LYS A 267 -23.72 9.83 12.92
C LYS A 267 -22.91 10.45 11.77
N SER A 268 -23.57 10.63 10.61
CA SER A 268 -23.02 11.31 9.44
C SER A 268 -23.51 12.78 9.41
N ARG A 269 -22.59 13.75 9.41
CA ARG A 269 -22.87 15.21 9.35
C ARG A 269 -21.84 15.99 8.56
N GLY A 270 -20.57 15.61 8.64
CA GLY A 270 -19.44 16.44 8.17
C GLY A 270 -19.50 16.73 6.67
N LEU A 271 -19.84 15.75 5.83
CA LEU A 271 -19.97 15.96 4.38
C LEU A 271 -21.15 16.87 4.04
N HIS A 272 -22.28 16.69 4.69
CA HIS A 272 -23.44 17.55 4.49
C HIS A 272 -23.15 19.01 4.88
N GLU A 273 -22.55 19.24 6.05
CA GLU A 273 -22.19 20.60 6.49
C GLU A 273 -21.16 21.26 5.54
N TYR A 274 -20.21 20.48 5.00
CA TYR A 274 -19.27 20.98 4.02
C TYR A 274 -19.96 21.45 2.74
N ILE A 275 -20.95 20.69 2.24
CA ILE A 275 -21.75 21.08 1.08
C ILE A 275 -22.54 22.37 1.37
N ILE A 276 -23.22 22.44 2.51
CA ILE A 276 -23.98 23.64 2.90
C ILE A 276 -23.06 24.86 2.98
N LYS A 277 -21.91 24.72 3.62
CA LYS A 277 -20.97 25.80 3.83
C LYS A 277 -20.36 26.35 2.51
N LYS A 278 -20.01 25.47 1.59
CA LYS A 278 -19.33 25.83 0.34
C LYS A 278 -20.27 26.02 -0.86
N GLY A 279 -21.30 25.20 -0.98
CA GLY A 279 -22.26 25.21 -2.08
C GLY A 279 -23.58 25.93 -1.79
N GLY A 280 -23.86 26.14 -0.51
CA GLY A 280 -25.14 26.72 -0.04
C GLY A 280 -26.26 25.67 0.13
N PRO A 281 -27.30 26.01 0.92
CA PRO A 281 -28.38 25.06 1.24
C PRO A 281 -29.29 24.72 0.05
N GLN A 282 -29.22 25.51 -1.02
CA GLN A 282 -30.00 25.26 -2.25
C GLN A 282 -29.25 24.41 -3.27
N HIS A 283 -27.97 24.06 -3.01
CA HIS A 283 -27.22 23.20 -3.91
C HIS A 283 -27.87 21.80 -3.99
N PRO A 284 -27.98 21.18 -5.20
CA PRO A 284 -28.62 19.86 -5.33
C PRO A 284 -28.03 18.80 -4.39
N ASN A 285 -26.70 18.82 -4.21
CA ASN A 285 -26.00 17.86 -3.35
C ASN A 285 -26.28 18.09 -1.84
N ALA A 286 -26.86 19.22 -1.42
CA ALA A 286 -27.31 19.44 -0.05
C ALA A 286 -28.46 18.52 0.38
N LYS A 287 -29.14 17.86 -0.57
CA LYS A 287 -30.21 16.89 -0.31
C LYS A 287 -29.71 15.45 -0.22
N VAL A 288 -28.45 15.21 -0.49
CA VAL A 288 -27.87 13.85 -0.46
C VAL A 288 -27.67 13.40 0.99
N GLU A 289 -28.15 12.21 1.28
CA GLU A 289 -27.90 11.52 2.54
C GLU A 289 -26.66 10.64 2.40
N PHE A 290 -25.69 10.81 3.30
CA PHE A 290 -24.50 9.99 3.34
C PHE A 290 -24.66 8.88 4.37
N LYS A 291 -24.53 7.61 3.94
CA LYS A 291 -24.64 6.44 4.82
C LYS A 291 -23.39 6.30 5.72
N LEU A 292 -22.22 6.69 5.22
CA LEU A 292 -20.96 6.61 5.95
C LEU A 292 -20.99 7.53 7.17
N GLY A 293 -20.85 6.97 8.37
CA GLY A 293 -20.63 7.75 9.58
C GLY A 293 -19.34 8.59 9.49
N ASP A 294 -19.31 9.71 10.20
CA ASP A 294 -18.15 10.60 10.15
C ASP A 294 -16.90 9.95 10.72
N VAL A 295 -17.08 9.11 11.74
CA VAL A 295 -16.01 8.29 12.33
C VAL A 295 -16.51 6.85 12.46
N VAL A 296 -15.72 5.90 11.95
CA VAL A 296 -15.92 4.47 12.17
C VAL A 296 -14.76 3.95 13.00
N THR A 297 -15.07 3.21 14.06
CA THR A 297 -14.06 2.55 14.91
C THR A 297 -14.23 1.06 14.84
N THR A 298 -13.11 0.36 14.69
CA THR A 298 -13.09 -1.12 14.57
C THR A 298 -12.11 -1.70 15.57
N GLN A 299 -12.56 -2.68 16.32
CA GLN A 299 -11.71 -3.45 17.23
C GLN A 299 -11.49 -4.84 16.67
N ILE A 300 -10.22 -5.28 16.57
CA ILE A 300 -9.82 -6.56 15.99
C ILE A 300 -9.11 -7.37 17.06
N ARG A 301 -9.40 -8.67 17.09
CA ARG A 301 -8.68 -9.67 17.90
C ARG A 301 -7.80 -10.52 17.00
N CYS A 302 -6.54 -10.73 17.42
CA CYS A 302 -5.58 -11.62 16.76
C CYS A 302 -5.52 -13.01 17.41
N ALA A 303 -4.98 -13.99 16.67
CA ALA A 303 -4.90 -15.38 17.13
C ALA A 303 -3.96 -15.55 18.32
N ASN A 304 -2.87 -14.81 18.39
CA ASN A 304 -1.92 -14.86 19.50
C ASN A 304 -2.37 -14.03 20.72
N GLY A 305 -3.54 -13.35 20.66
CA GLY A 305 -4.17 -12.65 21.77
C GLY A 305 -4.05 -11.13 21.73
N GLU A 306 -3.28 -10.56 20.83
CA GLU A 306 -3.16 -9.11 20.65
C GLU A 306 -4.51 -8.52 20.19
N THR A 307 -4.70 -7.25 20.53
CA THR A 307 -5.86 -6.46 20.09
C THR A 307 -5.41 -5.27 19.26
N ILE A 308 -6.24 -4.90 18.27
CA ILE A 308 -5.99 -3.74 17.41
C ILE A 308 -7.21 -2.84 17.44
N PHE A 309 -7.00 -1.53 17.55
CA PHE A 309 -8.02 -0.52 17.40
C PHE A 309 -7.75 0.29 16.14
N LEU A 310 -8.72 0.32 15.21
CA LEU A 310 -8.65 1.13 13.99
C LEU A 310 -9.67 2.26 14.05
N GLN A 311 -9.33 3.40 13.42
CA GLN A 311 -10.22 4.53 13.25
C GLN A 311 -10.19 5.04 11.81
N HIS A 312 -11.34 5.01 11.15
CA HIS A 312 -11.57 5.69 9.87
C HIS A 312 -12.29 7.01 10.11
N ASP A 313 -11.64 8.14 9.78
CA ASP A 313 -12.15 9.49 9.99
C ASP A 313 -11.75 10.37 8.80
N THR A 314 -12.69 10.50 7.83
CA THR A 314 -12.40 11.16 6.55
C THR A 314 -13.41 12.26 6.18
N ASN A 315 -14.36 12.54 7.07
CA ASN A 315 -15.49 13.44 6.80
C ASN A 315 -15.48 14.72 7.63
N LEU A 316 -14.54 14.81 8.59
CA LEU A 316 -14.45 15.93 9.55
C LEU A 316 -13.17 16.73 9.35
N PRO A 317 -13.16 18.04 9.79
CA PRO A 317 -11.96 18.86 9.74
C PRO A 317 -10.92 18.36 10.74
N ARG A 318 -9.75 18.01 10.24
CA ARG A 318 -8.63 17.58 11.08
C ARG A 318 -7.30 17.65 10.33
N PRO A 319 -6.15 17.73 11.03
CA PRO A 319 -4.85 17.39 10.45
C PRO A 319 -4.76 15.90 10.12
N TYR A 320 -3.95 15.57 9.12
CA TYR A 320 -3.64 14.19 8.77
C TYR A 320 -2.94 13.47 9.92
N SER A 321 -3.39 12.24 10.20
CA SER A 321 -2.73 11.32 11.13
C SER A 321 -3.10 9.88 10.80
N LEU A 322 -2.22 8.94 11.10
CA LEU A 322 -2.52 7.51 11.09
C LEU A 322 -2.75 6.96 12.50
N GLY A 323 -2.47 7.77 13.52
CA GLY A 323 -2.77 7.48 14.92
C GLY A 323 -2.09 6.24 15.46
N PHE A 324 -0.89 5.91 14.99
CA PHE A 324 -0.19 4.71 15.42
C PHE A 324 0.12 4.71 16.91
N ARG A 325 -0.15 3.57 17.52
CA ARG A 325 0.31 3.16 18.84
C ARG A 325 0.82 1.73 18.73
N VAL A 326 2.02 1.50 19.21
CA VAL A 326 2.62 0.17 19.39
C VAL A 326 2.88 -0.03 20.86
N GLN A 327 2.24 -0.99 21.48
CA GLN A 327 2.39 -1.25 22.90
C GLN A 327 2.65 -2.73 23.17
N GLY A 328 3.73 -3.00 23.90
CA GLY A 328 4.09 -4.31 24.38
C GLY A 328 4.38 -4.31 25.89
N THR A 329 4.91 -5.41 26.37
CA THR A 329 5.22 -5.61 27.81
C THR A 329 6.35 -4.72 28.31
N HIS A 330 7.23 -4.23 27.44
CA HIS A 330 8.40 -3.44 27.80
C HIS A 330 8.33 -1.98 27.32
N GLY A 331 7.33 -1.58 26.57
CA GLY A 331 7.29 -0.21 26.09
C GLY A 331 6.08 0.16 25.24
N ILE A 332 6.04 1.44 24.91
CA ILE A 332 4.99 2.03 24.09
C ILE A 332 5.58 3.11 23.17
N TRP A 333 5.09 3.16 21.93
CA TRP A 333 5.30 4.27 21.01
C TRP A 333 3.95 4.81 20.52
N MET A 334 3.87 6.13 20.37
CA MET A 334 2.71 6.82 19.79
C MET A 334 3.19 7.89 18.77
N ASP A 335 2.71 7.83 17.53
CA ASP A 335 3.11 8.78 16.49
C ASP A 335 2.50 10.17 16.69
N VAL A 336 1.29 10.26 17.22
CA VAL A 336 0.57 11.54 17.40
C VAL A 336 1.29 12.52 18.31
N ASN A 337 1.91 12.02 19.38
CA ASN A 337 2.69 12.83 20.31
C ASN A 337 4.20 12.77 20.08
N HIS A 338 4.63 12.08 18.99
CA HIS A 338 6.03 11.88 18.61
C HIS A 338 6.92 11.37 19.75
N SER A 339 6.39 10.46 20.59
CA SER A 339 7.01 10.04 21.82
C SER A 339 6.95 8.53 22.03
N LEU A 340 7.86 8.03 22.84
CA LEU A 340 7.89 6.65 23.28
C LEU A 340 8.34 6.54 24.74
N TYR A 341 8.16 5.34 25.30
CA TYR A 341 8.77 4.91 26.55
C TYR A 341 9.19 3.44 26.41
N ILE A 342 10.42 3.12 26.78
CA ILE A 342 10.94 1.75 26.79
C ILE A 342 11.53 1.49 28.17
N GLU A 343 10.99 0.52 28.91
CA GLU A 343 11.45 0.14 30.23
C GLU A 343 12.93 -0.29 30.20
N GLY A 344 13.71 0.22 31.12
CA GLY A 344 15.16 -0.05 31.23
C GLY A 344 16.03 0.64 30.16
N VAL A 345 15.43 1.36 29.20
CA VAL A 345 16.13 2.13 28.16
C VAL A 345 15.85 3.62 28.29
N SER A 346 14.59 4.00 28.51
CA SER A 346 14.19 5.40 28.75
C SER A 346 14.84 5.92 30.04
N THR A 347 15.23 7.18 30.02
CA THR A 347 16.07 7.79 31.08
C THR A 347 15.36 7.97 32.42
N LYS A 348 14.03 8.12 32.38
CA LYS A 348 13.18 8.30 33.58
C LYS A 348 11.94 7.41 33.49
N PRO A 349 11.55 6.74 34.57
CA PRO A 349 10.30 6.01 34.67
C PRO A 349 9.11 6.99 34.55
N ASP A 350 8.01 6.52 33.95
CA ASP A 350 6.74 7.23 33.80
C ASP A 350 6.81 8.57 33.04
N VAL A 351 7.84 8.75 32.18
CA VAL A 351 8.02 10.00 31.41
C VAL A 351 8.13 9.67 29.91
N TRP A 352 7.30 10.30 29.12
CA TRP A 352 7.43 10.25 27.67
C TRP A 352 8.74 10.88 27.21
N GLU A 353 9.44 10.21 26.32
CA GLU A 353 10.62 10.75 25.65
C GLU A 353 10.35 11.02 24.17
N PRO A 354 11.00 12.03 23.56
CA PRO A 354 10.94 12.22 22.12
C PRO A 354 11.34 10.96 21.36
N ALA A 355 10.54 10.55 20.40
CA ALA A 355 10.83 9.35 19.62
C ALA A 355 12.03 9.54 18.67
N GLN A 356 12.33 10.75 18.22
CA GLN A 356 13.32 11.02 17.16
C GLN A 356 14.71 10.39 17.39
N PRO A 357 15.33 10.49 18.58
CA PRO A 357 16.64 9.88 18.84
C PRO A 357 16.63 8.34 18.66
N TYR A 358 15.50 7.71 18.96
CA TYR A 358 15.32 6.28 18.76
C TYR A 358 15.10 5.94 17.29
N LEU A 359 14.26 6.70 16.60
CA LEU A 359 14.02 6.53 15.17
C LEU A 359 15.31 6.67 14.35
N ASP A 360 16.17 7.62 14.70
CA ASP A 360 17.48 7.80 14.06
C ASP A 360 18.42 6.64 14.34
N LYS A 361 18.42 6.13 15.57
CA LYS A 361 19.26 5.00 15.98
C LYS A 361 18.85 3.68 15.33
N TYR A 362 17.55 3.47 15.14
CA TYR A 362 16.97 2.24 14.57
C TYR A 362 16.46 2.44 13.15
N ASP A 363 16.95 3.48 12.45
CA ASP A 363 16.59 3.75 11.07
C ASP A 363 16.83 2.53 10.18
N HIS A 364 15.86 2.25 9.31
CA HIS A 364 15.91 1.04 8.49
C HIS A 364 17.05 1.10 7.47
N PRO A 365 17.79 -0.01 7.22
CA PRO A 365 18.89 -0.04 6.27
C PRO A 365 18.53 0.47 4.86
N ASP A 366 17.31 0.21 4.39
CA ASP A 366 16.85 0.72 3.10
C ASP A 366 16.74 2.25 3.09
N TRP A 367 16.23 2.86 4.17
CA TRP A 367 16.18 4.31 4.29
C TRP A 367 17.58 4.93 4.41
N GLN A 368 18.49 4.27 5.12
CA GLN A 368 19.88 4.71 5.18
C GLN A 368 20.55 4.66 3.79
N ARG A 369 20.23 3.63 3.00
CA ARG A 369 20.82 3.40 1.68
C ARG A 369 20.21 4.26 0.58
N TRP A 370 18.86 4.40 0.55
CA TRP A 370 18.11 4.94 -0.57
C TRP A 370 17.29 6.18 -0.23
N GLY A 371 17.36 6.66 1.02
CA GLY A 371 16.55 7.78 1.48
C GLY A 371 16.71 9.05 0.65
N LYS A 372 17.91 9.30 0.14
CA LYS A 372 18.17 10.48 -0.70
C LYS A 372 17.50 10.37 -2.08
N GLU A 373 17.53 9.19 -2.68
CA GLU A 373 16.87 8.91 -3.96
C GLU A 373 15.34 8.95 -3.80
N ALA A 374 14.84 8.57 -2.63
CA ALA A 374 13.41 8.55 -2.32
C ALA A 374 12.79 9.94 -2.08
N GLU A 375 13.56 10.97 -1.73
CA GLU A 375 13.06 12.30 -1.31
C GLU A 375 12.02 12.92 -2.26
N ASN A 376 12.13 12.67 -3.57
CA ASN A 376 11.24 13.26 -4.58
C ASN A 376 10.22 12.25 -5.18
N ALA A 377 10.10 11.07 -4.60
CA ALA A 377 9.27 10.01 -5.16
C ALA A 377 7.77 10.10 -4.79
N GLY A 378 7.37 11.06 -3.97
CA GLY A 378 6.00 11.21 -3.47
C GLY A 378 5.80 10.62 -2.08
N HIS A 379 4.77 11.14 -1.36
CA HIS A 379 4.40 10.71 0.00
C HIS A 379 5.60 10.60 0.96
N GLY A 380 6.51 11.60 0.92
CA GLY A 380 7.71 11.59 1.78
C GLY A 380 8.71 10.46 1.48
N GLY A 381 8.72 9.94 0.25
CA GLY A 381 9.63 8.89 -0.20
C GLY A 381 9.07 7.46 -0.17
N MET A 382 7.95 7.24 0.50
CA MET A 382 7.34 5.89 0.62
C MET A 382 7.07 5.23 -0.74
N ASP A 383 6.69 6.01 -1.74
CA ASP A 383 6.35 5.51 -3.07
C ASP A 383 7.56 4.95 -3.83
N PHE A 384 8.76 5.43 -3.52
CA PHE A 384 10.00 4.84 -4.03
C PHE A 384 10.16 3.39 -3.55
N PHE A 385 10.02 3.17 -2.24
CA PHE A 385 10.28 1.86 -1.63
C PHE A 385 9.26 0.81 -2.02
N VAL A 386 7.97 1.17 -2.06
CA VAL A 386 6.92 0.21 -2.47
C VAL A 386 7.10 -0.23 -3.92
N LEU A 387 7.45 0.70 -4.82
CA LEU A 387 7.76 0.35 -6.20
C LEU A 387 9.08 -0.43 -6.31
N GLN A 388 10.11 -0.06 -5.53
CA GLN A 388 11.39 -0.78 -5.47
C GLN A 388 11.17 -2.24 -5.09
N ALA A 389 10.39 -2.51 -4.04
CA ALA A 389 10.11 -3.87 -3.58
C ALA A 389 9.37 -4.69 -4.65
N PHE A 390 8.40 -4.10 -5.33
CA PHE A 390 7.71 -4.73 -6.45
C PHE A 390 8.67 -5.08 -7.60
N ILE A 391 9.45 -4.12 -8.07
CA ILE A 391 10.40 -4.30 -9.18
C ILE A 391 11.49 -5.32 -8.85
N GLU A 392 12.03 -5.29 -7.63
CA GLU A 392 13.02 -6.30 -7.22
C GLU A 392 12.42 -7.71 -7.18
N SER A 393 11.17 -7.87 -6.75
CA SER A 393 10.49 -9.17 -6.82
C SER A 393 10.36 -9.69 -8.26
N VAL A 394 10.03 -8.79 -9.21
CA VAL A 394 9.97 -9.15 -10.64
C VAL A 394 11.34 -9.58 -11.15
N LYS A 395 12.40 -8.84 -10.83
CA LYS A 395 13.78 -9.12 -11.28
C LYS A 395 14.33 -10.43 -10.72
N GLN A 396 14.05 -10.70 -9.47
CA GLN A 396 14.57 -11.86 -8.75
C GLN A 396 13.67 -13.09 -8.91
N HIS A 397 12.52 -12.96 -9.57
CA HIS A 397 11.52 -14.01 -9.72
C HIS A 397 11.07 -14.60 -8.37
N THR A 398 10.92 -13.74 -7.36
CA THR A 398 10.47 -14.10 -6.01
C THR A 398 9.02 -13.73 -5.77
N THR A 399 8.44 -14.28 -4.72
CA THR A 399 7.16 -13.78 -4.19
C THR A 399 7.32 -12.33 -3.70
N THR A 400 6.29 -11.52 -3.89
CA THR A 400 6.27 -10.12 -3.44
C THR A 400 6.09 -10.04 -1.92
N PRO A 401 6.63 -9.00 -1.25
CA PRO A 401 6.13 -8.62 0.06
C PRO A 401 4.68 -8.12 -0.07
N MET A 402 3.94 -8.05 1.06
CA MET A 402 2.52 -7.66 1.06
C MET A 402 1.73 -8.40 -0.03
N ASP A 403 1.81 -9.71 0.02
CA ASP A 403 1.27 -10.58 -1.03
C ASP A 403 -0.28 -10.64 -1.03
N VAL A 404 -0.84 -11.53 -1.83
CA VAL A 404 -2.29 -11.66 -1.98
C VAL A 404 -3.01 -11.96 -0.67
N TYR A 405 -2.38 -12.67 0.25
CA TYR A 405 -3.00 -13.01 1.54
C TYR A 405 -3.03 -11.80 2.47
N ASP A 406 -1.97 -10.98 2.46
CA ASP A 406 -1.92 -9.72 3.17
C ASP A 406 -2.94 -8.74 2.58
N ALA A 407 -2.96 -8.62 1.26
CA ALA A 407 -3.93 -7.80 0.55
C ALA A 407 -5.39 -8.19 0.89
N ALA A 408 -5.69 -9.50 0.91
CA ALA A 408 -7.02 -10.00 1.24
C ALA A 408 -7.38 -9.78 2.72
N ALA A 409 -6.48 -10.10 3.64
CA ALA A 409 -6.71 -9.95 5.07
C ALA A 409 -6.92 -8.47 5.46
N TRP A 410 -6.08 -7.56 4.96
CA TRP A 410 -6.20 -6.13 5.26
C TRP A 410 -7.44 -5.50 4.63
N SER A 411 -7.74 -5.83 3.38
CA SER A 411 -8.92 -5.30 2.68
C SER A 411 -10.24 -5.87 3.23
N SER A 412 -10.23 -7.07 3.81
CA SER A 412 -11.44 -7.69 4.35
C SER A 412 -12.07 -6.93 5.52
N ILE A 413 -11.29 -6.08 6.19
CA ILE A 413 -11.77 -5.22 7.27
C ILE A 413 -12.91 -4.31 6.76
N THR A 414 -12.83 -3.83 5.52
CA THR A 414 -13.88 -2.98 4.93
C THR A 414 -15.24 -3.70 4.92
N PRO A 415 -15.48 -4.79 4.18
CA PRO A 415 -16.78 -5.44 4.16
C PRO A 415 -17.18 -6.07 5.51
N LEU A 416 -16.23 -6.47 6.34
CA LEU A 416 -16.53 -7.01 7.67
C LEU A 416 -16.95 -5.91 8.66
N SER A 417 -16.36 -4.71 8.59
CA SER A 417 -16.79 -3.57 9.39
C SER A 417 -18.21 -3.13 9.02
N GLU A 418 -18.55 -3.14 7.74
CA GLU A 418 -19.91 -2.88 7.24
C GLU A 418 -20.89 -3.94 7.79
N MET A 419 -20.53 -5.21 7.68
CA MET A 419 -21.34 -6.32 8.20
C MET A 419 -21.57 -6.19 9.71
N SER A 420 -20.53 -5.91 10.50
CA SER A 420 -20.64 -5.71 11.94
C SER A 420 -21.62 -4.59 12.29
N ILE A 421 -21.52 -3.44 11.62
CA ILE A 421 -22.39 -2.30 11.84
C ILE A 421 -23.85 -2.64 11.45
N GLU A 422 -24.07 -3.30 10.32
CA GLU A 422 -25.42 -3.71 9.87
C GLU A 422 -26.09 -4.73 10.80
N LEU A 423 -25.29 -5.58 11.44
CA LEU A 423 -25.74 -6.54 12.45
C LEU A 423 -25.92 -5.92 13.85
N GLY A 424 -25.92 -4.59 13.97
CA GLY A 424 -26.06 -3.90 15.25
C GLY A 424 -24.79 -3.96 16.12
N ASN A 425 -23.66 -3.83 15.47
CA ASN A 425 -22.33 -3.84 16.10
C ASN A 425 -21.91 -5.21 16.69
N GLN A 426 -22.37 -6.28 16.07
CA GLN A 426 -21.98 -7.62 16.49
C GLN A 426 -20.55 -7.95 16.05
N THR A 427 -19.88 -8.81 16.81
CA THR A 427 -18.61 -9.39 16.43
C THR A 427 -18.80 -10.31 15.24
N VAL A 428 -17.96 -10.14 14.21
CA VAL A 428 -17.91 -10.98 13.01
C VAL A 428 -16.55 -11.65 12.89
N GLU A 429 -16.52 -12.86 12.33
CA GLU A 429 -15.30 -13.60 12.10
C GLU A 429 -14.54 -13.05 10.87
N VAL A 430 -13.21 -13.03 10.97
CA VAL A 430 -12.33 -12.73 9.82
C VAL A 430 -11.93 -14.05 9.16
N PRO A 431 -12.18 -14.22 7.84
CA PRO A 431 -11.80 -15.41 7.12
C PRO A 431 -10.28 -15.65 7.16
N ASP A 432 -9.91 -16.93 7.21
CA ASP A 432 -8.52 -17.34 6.99
C ASP A 432 -8.26 -17.54 5.49
N PHE A 433 -7.77 -16.52 4.82
CA PHE A 433 -7.46 -16.58 3.38
C PHE A 433 -6.30 -17.50 3.06
N THR A 434 -5.47 -17.86 4.06
CA THR A 434 -4.33 -18.77 3.89
C THR A 434 -4.69 -20.24 4.02
N SER A 435 -5.94 -20.56 4.40
CA SER A 435 -6.40 -21.93 4.66
C SER A 435 -5.48 -22.68 5.63
N GLY A 436 -5.08 -22.05 6.73
CA GLY A 436 -4.22 -22.59 7.78
C GLY A 436 -2.71 -22.45 7.52
N GLN A 437 -2.30 -21.99 6.34
CA GLN A 437 -0.87 -21.87 6.03
C GLN A 437 -0.19 -20.74 6.83
N TRP A 438 -0.92 -19.78 7.37
CA TRP A 438 -0.37 -18.71 8.21
C TRP A 438 0.52 -19.21 9.35
N MET A 439 0.30 -20.44 9.83
CA MET A 439 1.11 -21.05 10.89
C MET A 439 2.55 -21.38 10.49
N TYR A 440 2.82 -21.50 9.19
CA TYR A 440 4.10 -21.99 8.66
C TYR A 440 4.76 -21.04 7.66
N ARG A 441 4.06 -20.01 7.22
CA ARG A 441 4.61 -19.02 6.28
C ARG A 441 5.68 -18.17 6.96
N VAL A 442 6.65 -17.72 6.17
CA VAL A 442 7.74 -16.84 6.64
C VAL A 442 7.54 -15.45 6.06
N ASN A 443 7.55 -14.44 6.92
CA ASN A 443 7.48 -13.04 6.51
C ASN A 443 8.72 -12.66 5.69
N ARG A 444 8.51 -11.95 4.59
CA ARG A 444 9.57 -11.49 3.67
C ARG A 444 9.64 -9.97 3.55
N PHE A 445 8.79 -9.27 4.29
CA PHE A 445 8.82 -7.81 4.38
C PHE A 445 10.03 -7.30 5.16
#